data_0bc3325c7a79813869389c98e939902e
#
_entry.id   0bc3325c7a79813869389c98e939902e
#
_cell.length_a   1.000
_cell.length_b   1.000
_cell.length_c   1.000
_cell.angle_alpha   90.00
_cell.angle_beta   90.00
_cell.angle_gamma   90.00
#
_symmetry.space_group_name_H-M   'P 1'
#
loop_
_entity.id
_entity.type
_entity.pdbx_description
1 polymer ?
#
loop_
_entity_poly.entity_id
_entity_poly.type
_entity_poly.pdbx_seq_one_letter_code
_entity_poly.pdbx_strand_id
1 'polypeptide(L)'
;MDDSLIIELLWQRSESALEKLASKYGRTLHSISYQITGSHEDAEECVNDTYLGVWQAIPPERPRSLYAFSCRIVRNLSLSRLRYRTAQMRDRANEVALEEVADFIADDEVSEREFEADELTRMLEEWLWGLDERNRYIFLRRYWYMEDVTAIAQSLRLSEAAVYLRLDRMKKKLKAYLYKKGVLL
;
A
#
# COMPACT_ATOMS: atom_id res chain seq x y z
N MET A 1 -10.08 5.30 -20.13
CA MET A 1 -10.19 6.75 -19.86
C MET A 1 -8.87 7.18 -19.24
N ASP A 2 -8.30 8.28 -19.70
CA ASP A 2 -6.98 8.75 -19.30
C ASP A 2 -7.03 9.41 -17.90
N ASP A 3 -6.02 9.16 -17.06
CA ASP A 3 -5.89 9.77 -15.73
C ASP A 3 -5.73 11.28 -15.81
N SER A 4 -5.06 11.78 -16.84
CA SER A 4 -4.87 13.22 -17.06
C SER A 4 -6.20 13.97 -17.17
N LEU A 5 -7.21 13.38 -17.81
CA LEU A 5 -8.54 13.97 -17.90
C LEU A 5 -9.23 14.05 -16.52
N ILE A 6 -9.08 13.01 -15.70
CA ILE A 6 -9.70 13.01 -14.36
C ILE A 6 -8.99 14.05 -13.47
N ILE A 7 -7.67 14.15 -13.54
CA ILE A 7 -6.89 15.14 -12.81
C ILE A 7 -7.31 16.55 -13.21
N GLU A 8 -7.49 16.81 -14.50
CA GLU A 8 -7.93 18.13 -14.99
C GLU A 8 -9.33 18.50 -14.50
N LEU A 9 -10.26 17.54 -14.49
CA LEU A 9 -11.61 17.75 -13.92
C LEU A 9 -11.55 18.01 -12.40
N LEU A 10 -10.64 17.35 -11.66
CA LEU A 10 -10.41 17.64 -10.25
C LEU A 10 -9.87 19.07 -10.04
N TRP A 11 -8.96 19.51 -10.89
CA TRP A 11 -8.46 20.90 -10.87
C TRP A 11 -9.54 21.94 -11.13
N GLN A 12 -10.50 21.62 -12.03
CA GLN A 12 -11.65 22.46 -12.34
C GLN A 12 -12.77 22.35 -11.28
N ARG A 13 -12.58 21.53 -10.23
CA ARG A 13 -13.60 21.25 -9.21
C ARG A 13 -14.90 20.72 -9.79
N SER A 14 -14.82 19.93 -10.84
CA SER A 14 -15.97 19.25 -11.44
C SER A 14 -16.31 17.96 -10.71
N GLU A 15 -17.51 17.84 -10.16
CA GLU A 15 -17.98 16.64 -9.46
C GLU A 15 -17.94 15.38 -10.35
N SER A 16 -18.06 15.54 -11.66
CA SER A 16 -17.93 14.44 -12.62
C SER A 16 -16.58 13.71 -12.54
N ALA A 17 -15.54 14.35 -11.96
CA ALA A 17 -14.25 13.71 -11.71
C ALA A 17 -14.37 12.54 -10.73
N LEU A 18 -15.19 12.69 -9.68
CA LEU A 18 -15.41 11.66 -8.68
C LEU A 18 -16.15 10.45 -9.24
N GLU A 19 -17.15 10.68 -10.09
CA GLU A 19 -17.85 9.59 -10.79
C GLU A 19 -16.89 8.79 -11.68
N LYS A 20 -16.03 9.50 -12.41
CA LYS A 20 -15.02 8.89 -13.28
C LYS A 20 -13.97 8.12 -12.50
N LEU A 21 -13.51 8.68 -11.38
CA LEU A 21 -12.59 8.02 -10.45
C LEU A 21 -13.20 6.73 -9.89
N ALA A 22 -14.44 6.81 -9.41
CA ALA A 22 -15.18 5.65 -8.88
C ALA A 22 -15.39 4.57 -9.94
N SER A 23 -15.82 4.95 -11.14
CA SER A 23 -16.01 4.02 -12.26
C SER A 23 -14.71 3.32 -12.66
N LYS A 24 -13.57 4.04 -12.64
CA LYS A 24 -12.29 3.50 -13.09
C LYS A 24 -11.60 2.65 -12.03
N TYR A 25 -11.59 3.09 -10.78
CA TYR A 25 -10.76 2.51 -9.72
C TYR A 25 -11.54 1.96 -8.53
N GLY A 26 -12.84 2.22 -8.43
CA GLY A 26 -13.63 1.88 -7.25
C GLY A 26 -13.54 0.41 -6.83
N ARG A 27 -13.60 -0.52 -7.79
CA ARG A 27 -13.48 -1.96 -7.51
C ARG A 27 -12.11 -2.31 -6.92
N THR A 28 -11.05 -1.74 -7.47
CA THR A 28 -9.68 -2.01 -7.00
C THR A 28 -9.46 -1.41 -5.62
N LEU A 29 -9.90 -0.17 -5.40
CA LEU A 29 -9.81 0.50 -4.10
C LEU A 29 -10.59 -0.27 -3.03
N HIS A 30 -11.80 -0.74 -3.36
CA HIS A 30 -12.59 -1.56 -2.46
C HIS A 30 -11.90 -2.89 -2.14
N SER A 31 -11.32 -3.57 -3.14
CA SER A 31 -10.58 -4.81 -2.93
C SER A 31 -9.38 -4.62 -1.99
N ILE A 32 -8.60 -3.55 -2.19
CA ILE A 32 -7.48 -3.20 -1.31
C ILE A 32 -7.96 -2.96 0.12
N SER A 33 -9.00 -2.15 0.28
CA SER A 33 -9.55 -1.83 1.59
C SER A 33 -10.11 -3.06 2.30
N TYR A 34 -10.88 -3.88 1.58
CA TYR A 34 -11.45 -5.11 2.13
C TYR A 34 -10.39 -6.11 2.59
N GLN A 35 -9.30 -6.26 1.83
CA GLN A 35 -8.18 -7.11 2.22
C GLN A 35 -7.51 -6.67 3.53
N ILE A 36 -7.53 -5.38 3.82
CA ILE A 36 -6.94 -4.80 5.03
C ILE A 36 -7.93 -4.86 6.21
N THR A 37 -9.17 -4.41 5.98
CA THR A 37 -10.16 -4.26 7.05
C THR A 37 -10.90 -5.56 7.39
N GLY A 38 -11.04 -6.46 6.41
CA GLY A 38 -11.83 -7.68 6.54
C GLY A 38 -13.35 -7.44 6.64
N SER A 39 -13.81 -6.21 6.40
CA SER A 39 -15.22 -5.79 6.48
C SER A 39 -15.61 -5.03 5.22
N HIS A 40 -16.74 -5.42 4.60
CA HIS A 40 -17.27 -4.71 3.44
C HIS A 40 -17.71 -3.29 3.77
N GLU A 41 -18.33 -3.10 4.94
CA GLU A 41 -18.79 -1.80 5.42
C GLU A 41 -17.61 -0.84 5.66
N ASP A 42 -16.59 -1.28 6.41
CA ASP A 42 -15.36 -0.51 6.60
C ASP A 42 -14.64 -0.22 5.28
N ALA A 43 -14.66 -1.17 4.34
CA ALA A 43 -14.04 -0.99 3.03
C ALA A 43 -14.77 0.07 2.19
N GLU A 44 -16.09 0.06 2.17
CA GLU A 44 -16.90 1.08 1.48
C GLU A 44 -16.66 2.47 2.07
N GLU A 45 -16.63 2.59 3.40
CA GLU A 45 -16.34 3.85 4.08
C GLU A 45 -14.96 4.38 3.72
N CYS A 46 -13.91 3.54 3.79
CA CYS A 46 -12.56 3.93 3.40
C CYS A 46 -12.44 4.34 1.91
N VAL A 47 -13.21 3.70 1.02
CA VAL A 47 -13.24 4.09 -0.40
C VAL A 47 -13.90 5.44 -0.58
N ASN A 48 -15.01 5.72 0.10
CA ASN A 48 -15.67 7.02 0.05
C ASN A 48 -14.76 8.13 0.62
N ASP A 49 -14.09 7.87 1.73
CA ASP A 49 -13.11 8.78 2.29
C ASP A 49 -11.90 8.98 1.35
N THR A 50 -11.55 7.96 0.57
CA THR A 50 -10.49 8.09 -0.46
C THR A 50 -10.92 9.07 -1.55
N TYR A 51 -12.16 9.03 -2.03
CA TYR A 51 -12.64 9.99 -3.00
C TYR A 51 -12.61 11.42 -2.45
N LEU A 52 -13.00 11.59 -1.20
CA LEU A 52 -12.90 12.89 -0.51
C LEU A 52 -11.45 13.33 -0.37
N GLY A 53 -10.54 12.43 0.02
CA GLY A 53 -9.10 12.71 0.14
C GLY A 53 -8.47 13.12 -1.19
N VAL A 54 -8.80 12.43 -2.29
CA VAL A 54 -8.35 12.81 -3.64
C VAL A 54 -8.89 14.19 -4.02
N TRP A 55 -10.19 14.44 -3.77
CA TRP A 55 -10.81 15.72 -4.05
C TRP A 55 -10.19 16.88 -3.27
N GLN A 56 -9.85 16.67 -2.02
CA GLN A 56 -9.22 17.70 -1.19
C GLN A 56 -7.75 17.96 -1.56
N ALA A 57 -7.02 16.91 -1.93
CA ALA A 57 -5.61 17.02 -2.27
C ALA A 57 -5.37 17.63 -3.66
N ILE A 58 -6.27 17.44 -4.61
CA ILE A 58 -6.14 17.94 -5.98
C ILE A 58 -7.17 19.08 -6.23
N PRO A 59 -6.76 20.34 -6.43
CA PRO A 59 -5.43 20.89 -6.27
C PRO A 59 -5.00 21.05 -4.79
N PRO A 60 -3.75 21.32 -4.45
CA PRO A 60 -2.63 21.67 -5.37
C PRO A 60 -1.83 20.48 -5.92
N GLU A 61 -2.04 19.27 -5.40
CA GLU A 61 -1.29 18.09 -5.84
C GLU A 61 -1.55 17.78 -7.33
N ARG A 62 -0.48 17.39 -8.05
CA ARG A 62 -0.56 16.87 -9.43
C ARG A 62 0.13 15.50 -9.48
N PRO A 63 -0.54 14.42 -9.04
CA PRO A 63 0.07 13.10 -9.04
C PRO A 63 0.37 12.62 -10.47
N ARG A 64 1.55 12.05 -10.67
CA ARG A 64 1.93 11.42 -11.95
C ARG A 64 1.05 10.20 -12.27
N SER A 65 0.64 9.47 -11.24
CA SER A 65 -0.30 8.35 -11.35
C SER A 65 -1.44 8.56 -10.36
N LEU A 66 -2.63 8.82 -10.88
CA LEU A 66 -3.85 8.96 -10.08
C LEU A 66 -4.20 7.65 -9.38
N TYR A 67 -3.91 6.52 -10.07
CA TYR A 67 -4.07 5.17 -9.51
C TYR A 67 -3.23 4.99 -8.24
N ALA A 68 -1.91 5.18 -8.34
CA ALA A 68 -1.00 5.01 -7.21
C ALA A 68 -1.32 5.98 -6.05
N PHE A 69 -1.69 7.22 -6.38
CA PHE A 69 -2.12 8.22 -5.42
C PHE A 69 -3.37 7.78 -4.65
N SER A 70 -4.40 7.31 -5.36
CA SER A 70 -5.65 6.81 -4.74
C SER A 70 -5.42 5.54 -3.93
N CYS A 71 -4.58 4.61 -4.41
CA CYS A 71 -4.22 3.39 -3.69
C CYS A 71 -3.49 3.70 -2.38
N ARG A 72 -2.60 4.69 -2.36
CA ARG A 72 -1.93 5.15 -1.14
C ARG A 72 -2.94 5.69 -0.12
N ILE A 73 -3.89 6.52 -0.55
CA ILE A 73 -4.91 7.09 0.34
C ILE A 73 -5.79 5.99 0.92
N VAL A 74 -6.37 5.12 0.10
CA VAL A 74 -7.27 4.05 0.59
C VAL A 74 -6.55 3.11 1.53
N ARG A 75 -5.28 2.77 1.24
CA ARG A 75 -4.46 1.94 2.12
C ARG A 75 -4.26 2.59 3.49
N ASN A 76 -3.88 3.86 3.52
CA ASN A 76 -3.65 4.59 4.77
C ASN A 76 -4.93 4.68 5.60
N LEU A 77 -6.07 4.98 4.98
CA LEU A 77 -7.37 5.03 5.64
C LEU A 77 -7.78 3.65 6.20
N SER A 78 -7.63 2.61 5.39
CA SER A 78 -7.95 1.22 5.80
C SER A 78 -7.09 0.75 6.97
N LEU A 79 -5.80 1.09 6.97
CA LEU A 79 -4.90 0.80 8.06
C LEU A 79 -5.23 1.59 9.32
N SER A 80 -5.59 2.86 9.18
CA SER A 80 -6.06 3.68 10.29
C SER A 80 -7.35 3.11 10.90
N ARG A 81 -8.29 2.68 10.07
CA ARG A 81 -9.52 2.02 10.49
C ARG A 81 -9.26 0.70 11.23
N LEU A 82 -8.38 -0.13 10.69
CA LEU A 82 -7.96 -1.38 11.33
C LEU A 82 -7.32 -1.11 12.70
N ARG A 83 -6.44 -0.10 12.80
CA ARG A 83 -5.83 0.30 14.08
C ARG A 83 -6.85 0.77 15.10
N TYR A 84 -7.80 1.61 14.69
CA TYR A 84 -8.87 2.08 15.57
C TYR A 84 -9.67 0.90 16.14
N ARG A 85 -10.01 -0.08 15.29
CA ARG A 85 -10.73 -1.29 15.68
C ARG A 85 -9.89 -2.22 16.55
N THR A 86 -8.59 -2.34 16.29
CA THR A 86 -7.66 -3.18 17.07
C THR A 86 -7.11 -2.46 18.31
N ALA A 87 -7.09 -1.13 18.35
CA ALA A 87 -6.75 -0.37 19.56
C ALA A 87 -7.80 -0.54 20.67
N GLN A 88 -9.05 -0.82 20.28
CA GLN A 88 -10.06 -1.32 21.22
C GLN A 88 -9.75 -2.78 21.68
N MET A 89 -8.84 -3.51 21.01
CA MET A 89 -8.50 -4.91 21.27
C MET A 89 -6.99 -5.19 21.51
N ARG A 90 -6.15 -4.17 21.80
CA ARG A 90 -4.67 -4.24 22.01
C ARG A 90 -3.83 -4.55 20.75
N ASP A 91 -2.91 -3.72 20.29
CA ASP A 91 -1.47 -3.73 20.57
C ASP A 91 -0.63 -2.84 19.63
N ARG A 92 0.45 -2.30 20.17
CA ARG A 92 1.50 -1.47 19.55
C ARG A 92 2.21 -2.08 18.33
N ALA A 93 2.01 -3.35 18.03
CA ALA A 93 2.74 -4.08 16.99
C ALA A 93 2.42 -3.59 15.54
N ASN A 94 1.23 -3.03 15.31
CA ASN A 94 0.82 -2.56 13.99
C ASN A 94 1.36 -1.16 13.63
N GLU A 95 1.65 -0.30 14.63
CA GLU A 95 2.29 0.99 14.41
C GLU A 95 3.71 0.84 13.86
N VAL A 96 4.48 -0.09 14.44
CA VAL A 96 5.86 -0.37 14.04
C VAL A 96 5.95 -0.85 12.59
N ALA A 97 5.00 -1.66 12.12
CA ALA A 97 5.04 -2.17 10.74
C ALA A 97 4.79 -1.11 9.67
N LEU A 98 4.09 -0.04 10.02
CA LEU A 98 3.78 1.05 9.11
C LEU A 98 4.89 2.10 9.08
N GLU A 99 5.48 2.39 10.23
CA GLU A 99 6.69 3.21 10.31
C GLU A 99 7.83 2.54 9.55
N GLU A 100 8.04 1.22 9.72
CA GLU A 100 9.04 0.47 8.99
C GLU A 100 8.88 0.52 7.47
N VAL A 101 7.65 0.53 6.94
CA VAL A 101 7.40 0.62 5.48
C VAL A 101 7.44 2.06 5.01
N ALA A 102 6.93 3.00 5.80
CA ALA A 102 6.99 4.42 5.49
C ALA A 102 8.43 4.94 5.46
N ASP A 103 9.24 4.59 6.47
CA ASP A 103 10.66 4.92 6.54
C ASP A 103 11.44 4.29 5.37
N PHE A 104 11.09 3.06 4.98
CA PHE A 104 11.71 2.38 3.84
C PHE A 104 11.47 3.09 2.50
N ILE A 105 10.30 3.74 2.34
CA ILE A 105 9.93 4.46 1.11
C ILE A 105 10.35 5.94 1.19
N ALA A 106 10.40 6.53 2.39
CA ALA A 106 10.71 7.95 2.58
C ALA A 106 12.22 8.26 2.54
N ASP A 107 13.08 7.30 2.87
CA ASP A 107 14.54 7.48 2.89
C ASP A 107 15.21 7.41 1.51
N ASP A 108 14.48 7.00 0.46
CA ASP A 108 15.01 6.93 -0.89
C ASP A 108 14.26 7.88 -1.83
N GLU A 109 15.00 8.75 -2.50
CA GLU A 109 14.47 9.49 -3.64
C GLU A 109 14.01 8.48 -4.70
N VAL A 110 12.69 8.41 -4.91
CA VAL A 110 12.13 7.64 -6.03
C VAL A 110 12.66 8.28 -7.31
N SER A 111 13.37 7.51 -8.12
CA SER A 111 13.89 7.95 -9.40
C SER A 111 12.82 8.70 -10.20
N GLU A 112 13.21 9.82 -10.84
CA GLU A 112 12.34 10.59 -11.74
C GLU A 112 11.88 9.80 -12.99
N ARG A 113 12.31 8.55 -13.15
CA ARG A 113 11.79 7.67 -14.18
C ARG A 113 10.32 7.35 -13.91
N GLU A 114 9.46 7.73 -14.84
CA GLU A 114 8.07 7.30 -14.87
C GLU A 114 8.01 5.78 -15.09
N PHE A 115 7.93 5.01 -14.00
CA PHE A 115 7.53 3.62 -14.10
C PHE A 115 6.00 3.56 -14.18
N GLU A 116 5.47 2.90 -15.20
CA GLU A 116 4.06 2.58 -15.23
C GLU A 116 3.74 1.68 -14.03
N ALA A 117 2.58 1.90 -13.40
CA ALA A 117 2.17 1.13 -12.21
C ALA A 117 2.20 -0.40 -12.47
N ASP A 118 1.92 -0.81 -13.70
CA ASP A 118 1.98 -2.20 -14.16
C ASP A 118 3.41 -2.75 -14.22
N GLU A 119 4.39 -1.91 -14.51
CA GLU A 119 5.79 -2.33 -14.56
C GLU A 119 6.34 -2.56 -13.15
N LEU A 120 6.06 -1.64 -12.22
CA LEU A 120 6.43 -1.81 -10.81
C LEU A 120 5.76 -3.04 -10.20
N THR A 121 4.48 -3.27 -10.50
CA THR A 121 3.75 -4.46 -10.04
C THR A 121 4.42 -5.73 -10.54
N ARG A 122 4.78 -5.81 -11.82
CA ARG A 122 5.49 -6.97 -12.39
C ARG A 122 6.85 -7.20 -11.73
N MET A 123 7.61 -6.13 -11.47
CA MET A 123 8.90 -6.24 -10.78
C MET A 123 8.74 -6.78 -9.34
N LEU A 124 7.74 -6.30 -8.61
CA LEU A 124 7.45 -6.78 -7.26
C LEU A 124 6.99 -8.25 -7.27
N GLU A 125 6.16 -8.64 -8.22
CA GLU A 125 5.75 -10.03 -8.42
C GLU A 125 6.96 -10.93 -8.75
N GLU A 126 7.80 -10.52 -9.71
CA GLU A 126 9.03 -11.24 -10.06
C GLU A 126 9.93 -11.43 -8.84
N TRP A 127 10.13 -10.39 -8.05
CA TRP A 127 10.93 -10.45 -6.84
C TRP A 127 10.31 -11.37 -5.78
N LEU A 128 9.01 -11.29 -5.55
CA LEU A 128 8.28 -12.14 -4.61
C LEU A 128 8.36 -13.62 -5.00
N TRP A 129 8.20 -13.92 -6.28
CA TRP A 129 8.33 -15.29 -6.79
C TRP A 129 9.77 -15.81 -6.73
N GLY A 130 10.76 -14.94 -6.73
CA GLY A 130 12.17 -15.28 -6.50
C GLY A 130 12.51 -15.61 -5.04
N LEU A 131 11.64 -15.33 -4.09
CA LEU A 131 11.81 -15.74 -2.69
C LEU A 131 11.44 -17.21 -2.50
N ASP A 132 12.13 -17.88 -1.56
CA ASP A 132 11.65 -19.17 -1.09
C ASP A 132 10.25 -19.05 -0.46
N GLU A 133 9.49 -20.13 -0.47
CA GLU A 133 8.09 -20.17 -0.04
C GLU A 133 7.89 -19.61 1.37
N ARG A 134 8.80 -19.94 2.30
CA ARG A 134 8.71 -19.51 3.69
C ARG A 134 8.94 -18.01 3.85
N ASN A 135 9.92 -17.44 3.15
CA ASN A 135 10.19 -16.01 3.18
C ASN A 135 9.09 -15.23 2.45
N ARG A 136 8.59 -15.72 1.32
CA ARG A 136 7.45 -15.15 0.62
C ARG A 136 6.20 -15.13 1.51
N TYR A 137 5.92 -16.22 2.23
CA TYR A 137 4.82 -16.30 3.20
C TYR A 137 4.97 -15.22 4.29
N ILE A 138 6.14 -15.13 4.95
CA ILE A 138 6.42 -14.15 6.00
C ILE A 138 6.22 -12.73 5.46
N PHE A 139 6.75 -12.43 4.28
CA PHE A 139 6.67 -11.10 3.68
C PHE A 139 5.21 -10.71 3.37
N LEU A 140 4.45 -11.60 2.73
CA LEU A 140 3.05 -11.34 2.41
C LEU A 140 2.20 -11.19 3.67
N ARG A 141 2.38 -12.06 4.67
CA ARG A 141 1.63 -11.98 5.93
C ARG A 141 1.90 -10.66 6.65
N ARG A 142 3.15 -10.19 6.68
CA ARG A 142 3.53 -8.96 7.35
C ARG A 142 3.06 -7.71 6.59
N TYR A 143 3.36 -7.61 5.29
CA TYR A 143 3.19 -6.36 4.54
C TYR A 143 1.92 -6.30 3.70
N TRP A 144 1.35 -7.44 3.36
CA TRP A 144 0.09 -7.49 2.61
C TRP A 144 -1.11 -7.70 3.53
N TYR A 145 -1.02 -8.67 4.43
CA TYR A 145 -2.10 -8.99 5.37
C TYR A 145 -1.99 -8.26 6.71
N MET A 146 -0.92 -7.48 6.92
CA MET A 146 -0.66 -6.70 8.14
C MET A 146 -0.67 -7.52 9.43
N GLU A 147 -0.27 -8.78 9.33
CA GLU A 147 -0.18 -9.63 10.51
C GLU A 147 0.97 -9.22 11.42
N ASP A 148 0.71 -9.38 12.68
CA ASP A 148 1.71 -9.17 13.72
C ASP A 148 2.81 -10.25 13.67
N VAL A 149 4.03 -9.84 13.98
CA VAL A 149 5.20 -10.73 13.95
C VAL A 149 5.02 -11.92 14.92
N THR A 150 4.35 -11.69 16.04
CA THR A 150 4.04 -12.76 17.02
C THR A 150 3.16 -13.84 16.41
N ALA A 151 2.08 -13.45 15.68
CA ALA A 151 1.20 -14.38 14.99
C ALA A 151 1.92 -15.15 13.88
N ILE A 152 2.74 -14.46 13.09
CA ILE A 152 3.56 -15.07 12.04
C ILE A 152 4.56 -16.08 12.65
N ALA A 153 5.23 -15.68 13.73
CA ALA A 153 6.19 -16.54 14.43
C ALA A 153 5.54 -17.82 14.97
N GLN A 154 4.37 -17.69 15.60
CA GLN A 154 3.59 -18.82 16.10
C GLN A 154 3.16 -19.76 14.96
N SER A 155 2.62 -19.22 13.85
CA SER A 155 2.16 -20.01 12.70
C SER A 155 3.28 -20.84 12.07
N LEU A 156 4.51 -20.34 12.10
CA LEU A 156 5.69 -20.97 11.51
C LEU A 156 6.57 -21.72 12.51
N ARG A 157 6.21 -21.71 13.80
CA ARG A 157 7.04 -22.24 14.90
C ARG A 157 8.46 -21.65 14.91
N LEU A 158 8.55 -20.34 14.75
CA LEU A 158 9.77 -19.56 14.81
C LEU A 158 9.76 -18.65 16.05
N SER A 159 10.93 -18.13 16.44
CA SER A 159 11.00 -16.99 17.35
C SER A 159 10.69 -15.69 16.60
N GLU A 160 10.15 -14.69 17.28
CA GLU A 160 9.92 -13.35 16.72
C GLU A 160 11.21 -12.75 16.18
N ALA A 161 12.32 -12.88 16.92
CA ALA A 161 13.64 -12.44 16.46
C ALA A 161 14.04 -13.06 15.10
N ALA A 162 13.71 -14.33 14.88
CA ALA A 162 13.99 -14.99 13.61
C ALA A 162 13.11 -14.44 12.47
N VAL A 163 11.87 -14.05 12.76
CA VAL A 163 10.97 -13.40 11.79
C VAL A 163 11.47 -12.01 11.47
N TYR A 164 11.81 -11.18 12.46
CA TYR A 164 12.38 -9.85 12.25
C TYR A 164 13.65 -9.89 11.41
N LEU A 165 14.57 -10.80 11.72
CA LEU A 165 15.82 -10.93 10.96
C LEU A 165 15.56 -11.31 9.49
N ARG A 166 14.56 -12.14 9.20
CA ARG A 166 14.17 -12.51 7.84
C ARG A 166 13.54 -11.33 7.11
N LEU A 167 12.65 -10.58 7.77
CA LEU A 167 12.03 -9.38 7.21
C LEU A 167 13.09 -8.32 6.88
N ASP A 168 14.03 -8.05 7.77
CA ASP A 168 15.13 -7.11 7.53
C ASP A 168 15.99 -7.53 6.32
N ARG A 169 16.35 -8.80 6.22
CA ARG A 169 17.09 -9.32 5.06
C ARG A 169 16.31 -9.21 3.76
N MET A 170 14.99 -9.43 3.80
CA MET A 170 14.13 -9.30 2.63
C MET A 170 13.97 -7.84 2.21
N LYS A 171 13.80 -6.91 3.15
CA LYS A 171 13.80 -5.46 2.87
C LYS A 171 15.09 -5.04 2.15
N LYS A 172 16.24 -5.41 2.69
CA LYS A 172 17.55 -5.11 2.07
C LYS A 172 17.69 -5.70 0.66
N LYS A 173 17.21 -6.93 0.45
CA LYS A 173 17.21 -7.57 -0.87
C LYS A 173 16.28 -6.87 -1.85
N LEU A 174 15.07 -6.48 -1.40
CA LEU A 174 14.12 -5.74 -2.22
C LEU A 174 14.71 -4.38 -2.64
N LYS A 175 15.28 -3.64 -1.69
CA LYS A 175 15.94 -2.37 -1.98
C LYS A 175 17.04 -2.52 -3.05
N ALA A 176 17.92 -3.49 -2.87
CA ALA A 176 18.98 -3.77 -3.85
C ALA A 176 18.44 -4.20 -5.22
N TYR A 177 17.33 -4.94 -5.24
CA TYR A 177 16.65 -5.34 -6.47
C TYR A 177 16.06 -4.13 -7.20
N LEU A 178 15.32 -3.26 -6.48
CA LEU A 178 14.70 -2.05 -7.04
C LEU A 178 15.78 -1.06 -7.53
N TYR A 179 16.86 -0.89 -6.77
CA TYR A 179 18.02 -0.10 -7.18
C TYR A 179 18.62 -0.62 -8.51
N LYS A 180 18.82 -1.94 -8.62
CA LYS A 180 19.35 -2.57 -9.85
C LYS A 180 18.40 -2.41 -11.05
N LYS A 181 17.09 -2.32 -10.81
CA LYS A 181 16.08 -2.08 -11.85
C LYS A 181 15.93 -0.58 -12.19
N GLY A 182 16.61 0.31 -11.46
CA GLY A 182 16.57 1.77 -11.67
C GLY A 182 15.30 2.44 -11.13
N VAL A 183 14.62 1.80 -10.19
CA VAL A 183 13.43 2.35 -9.49
C VAL A 183 13.83 3.25 -8.34
N LEU A 184 14.92 2.90 -7.66
CA LEU A 184 15.55 3.67 -6.58
C LEU A 184 16.93 4.16 -7.03
N LEU A 185 17.33 5.34 -6.59
CA LEU A 185 18.64 5.93 -6.83
C LEU A 185 19.49 5.97 -5.55
#